data_356a5761537eaa6999f9c72316ffcc96
#
_entry.id   356a5761537eaa6999f9c72316ffcc96
#
_cell.length_a   1.000
_cell.length_b   1.000
_cell.length_c   1.000
_cell.angle_alpha   90.00
_cell.angle_beta   90.00
_cell.angle_gamma   90.00
#
_symmetry.space_group_name_H-M   'P 1'
#
loop_
_entity.id
_entity.type
_entity.pdbx_description
1 polymer ?
#
loop_
_entity_poly.entity_id
_entity_poly.type
_entity_poly.pdbx_seq_one_letter_code
_entity_poly.pdbx_strand_id
1 'polypeptide(L)'
;MDFLMRDGAILSPEQWTELDAVVVKTAKTVLTGRKFLDIYGPLGAGTEAIATDALPTPTVSEDFYGEGENAAGLGTRKVQQIPLLYSDFTLSWRELESASQAGRPISFSRAAASAALTATAEDKLIYLGNPKAGYDGLTTAK
;
A
#
# COMPACT_ATOMS: atom_id res chain seq x y z
N MET A 1 -10.83 14.62 10.35
CA MET A 1 -11.08 15.25 9.03
C MET A 1 -11.47 14.13 8.08
N ASP A 2 -12.67 14.20 7.52
CA ASP A 2 -13.09 13.24 6.49
C ASP A 2 -12.51 13.66 5.13
N PHE A 3 -11.28 13.20 4.85
CA PHE A 3 -10.58 13.50 3.59
C PHE A 3 -11.19 12.78 2.38
N LEU A 4 -12.07 11.79 2.59
CA LEU A 4 -12.78 11.10 1.51
C LEU A 4 -14.03 11.84 1.04
N MET A 5 -14.48 12.86 1.77
CA MET A 5 -15.63 13.72 1.44
C MET A 5 -16.90 12.93 1.01
N ARG A 6 -17.14 11.79 1.66
CA ARG A 6 -18.25 10.87 1.29
C ARG A 6 -19.62 11.50 1.45
N ASP A 7 -19.78 12.40 2.42
CA ASP A 7 -21.06 13.08 2.72
C ASP A 7 -21.54 13.98 1.56
N GLY A 8 -20.63 14.40 0.68
CA GLY A 8 -20.96 15.19 -0.52
C GLY A 8 -21.26 14.34 -1.76
N ALA A 9 -21.16 13.02 -1.67
CA ALA A 9 -21.35 12.12 -2.81
C ALA A 9 -22.81 11.64 -2.93
N ILE A 10 -23.17 11.19 -4.13
CA ILE A 10 -24.55 10.76 -4.48
C ILE A 10 -24.87 9.34 -3.97
N LEU A 11 -23.90 8.61 -3.43
CA LEU A 11 -24.10 7.23 -2.95
C LEU A 11 -24.67 7.22 -1.53
N SER A 12 -25.60 6.29 -1.27
CA SER A 12 -26.10 6.05 0.08
C SER A 12 -25.04 5.36 0.96
N PRO A 13 -25.18 5.40 2.31
CA PRO A 13 -24.27 4.68 3.21
C PRO A 13 -24.14 3.18 2.92
N GLU A 14 -25.24 2.54 2.52
CA GLU A 14 -25.28 1.12 2.15
C GLU A 14 -24.48 0.88 0.87
N GLN A 15 -24.62 1.74 -0.14
CA GLN A 15 -23.88 1.68 -1.39
C GLN A 15 -22.39 1.92 -1.17
N TRP A 16 -22.02 2.81 -0.26
CA TRP A 16 -20.63 2.97 0.16
C TRP A 16 -20.06 1.71 0.81
N THR A 17 -20.85 1.06 1.67
CA THR A 17 -20.45 -0.20 2.32
C THR A 17 -20.24 -1.30 1.28
N GLU A 18 -21.10 -1.40 0.30
CA GLU A 18 -20.98 -2.37 -0.79
C GLU A 18 -19.75 -2.09 -1.67
N LEU A 19 -19.53 -0.83 -2.03
CA LEU A 19 -18.35 -0.39 -2.78
C LEU A 19 -17.06 -0.75 -2.03
N ASP A 20 -16.96 -0.42 -0.74
CA ASP A 20 -15.81 -0.74 0.11
C ASP A 20 -15.57 -2.27 0.16
N ALA A 21 -16.63 -3.06 0.30
CA ALA A 21 -16.54 -4.51 0.32
C ALA A 21 -15.98 -5.07 -1.00
N VAL A 22 -16.42 -4.55 -2.13
CA VAL A 22 -15.93 -4.95 -3.47
C VAL A 22 -14.45 -4.59 -3.62
N VAL A 23 -14.05 -3.37 -3.25
CA VAL A 23 -12.66 -2.91 -3.34
C VAL A 23 -11.75 -3.75 -2.45
N VAL A 24 -12.11 -3.94 -1.18
CA VAL A 24 -11.32 -4.73 -0.22
C VAL A 24 -11.20 -6.19 -0.66
N LYS A 25 -12.30 -6.81 -1.09
CA LYS A 25 -12.31 -8.20 -1.57
C LYS A 25 -11.38 -8.37 -2.77
N THR A 26 -11.47 -7.45 -3.74
CA THR A 26 -10.63 -7.50 -4.95
C THR A 26 -9.16 -7.31 -4.60
N ALA A 27 -8.82 -6.30 -3.81
CA ALA A 27 -7.45 -6.05 -3.38
C ALA A 27 -6.86 -7.27 -2.63
N LYS A 28 -7.58 -7.86 -1.69
CA LYS A 28 -7.14 -9.07 -0.95
C LYS A 28 -6.92 -10.28 -1.86
N THR A 29 -7.67 -10.39 -2.96
CA THR A 29 -7.51 -11.50 -3.92
C THR A 29 -6.24 -11.34 -4.75
N VAL A 30 -5.95 -10.11 -5.18
CA VAL A 30 -4.81 -9.79 -6.06
C VAL A 30 -3.51 -9.71 -5.28
N LEU A 31 -3.49 -8.98 -4.16
CA LEU A 31 -2.29 -8.77 -3.35
C LEU A 31 -1.66 -10.10 -2.91
N THR A 32 -0.39 -10.27 -3.19
CA THR A 32 0.41 -11.43 -2.81
C THR A 32 1.48 -11.08 -1.78
N GLY A 33 2.17 -9.96 -1.93
CA GLY A 33 3.24 -9.53 -1.03
C GLY A 33 2.80 -9.41 0.42
N ARG A 34 1.63 -8.84 0.68
CA ARG A 34 1.05 -8.69 2.03
C ARG A 34 0.65 -10.02 2.71
N LYS A 35 0.69 -11.14 2.00
CA LYS A 35 0.33 -12.45 2.58
C LYS A 35 1.48 -13.09 3.36
N PHE A 36 2.71 -12.67 3.10
CA PHE A 36 3.90 -13.26 3.73
C PHE A 36 4.89 -12.23 4.29
N LEU A 37 4.72 -10.95 3.94
CA LEU A 37 5.55 -9.87 4.51
C LEU A 37 4.88 -9.27 5.73
N ASP A 38 5.67 -8.99 6.75
CA ASP A 38 5.22 -8.20 7.89
C ASP A 38 4.98 -6.75 7.45
N ILE A 39 3.83 -6.21 7.89
CA ILE A 39 3.41 -4.86 7.53
C ILE A 39 3.72 -3.91 8.68
N TYR A 40 4.55 -2.91 8.41
CA TYR A 40 4.81 -1.83 9.36
C TYR A 40 3.75 -0.73 9.20
N GLY A 41 2.95 -0.54 10.22
CA GLY A 41 1.87 0.45 10.21
C GLY A 41 0.52 -0.12 10.64
N PRO A 42 -0.59 0.58 10.42
CA PRO A 42 -0.76 1.77 9.58
C PRO A 42 -0.18 3.05 10.20
N LEU A 43 0.50 3.85 9.39
CA LEU A 43 1.13 5.11 9.81
C LEU A 43 0.22 6.33 9.61
N GLY A 44 -0.90 6.15 8.93
CA GLY A 44 -1.84 7.20 8.55
C GLY A 44 -1.67 7.72 7.11
N ALA A 45 -2.77 8.23 6.56
CA ALA A 45 -2.86 8.63 5.15
C ALA A 45 -1.96 9.83 4.77
N GLY A 46 -1.55 10.63 5.74
CA GLY A 46 -0.67 11.79 5.53
C GLY A 46 0.83 11.49 5.66
N THR A 47 1.23 10.23 5.82
CA THR A 47 2.65 9.88 5.97
C THR A 47 3.33 9.85 4.60
N GLU A 48 4.26 10.78 4.38
CA GLU A 48 4.97 10.92 3.10
C GLU A 48 6.35 10.25 3.11
N ALA A 49 6.93 10.03 4.29
CA ALA A 49 8.25 9.42 4.42
C ALA A 49 8.42 8.69 5.75
N ILE A 50 9.33 7.72 5.77
CA ILE A 50 9.79 7.02 6.98
C ILE A 50 11.30 7.11 7.09
N ALA A 51 11.79 7.16 8.33
CA ALA A 51 13.21 7.03 8.61
C ALA A 51 13.55 5.56 8.78
N THR A 52 14.59 5.10 8.10
CA THR A 52 15.14 3.76 8.22
C THR A 52 16.60 3.86 8.66
N ASP A 53 16.95 3.13 9.72
CA ASP A 53 18.33 3.07 10.17
C ASP A 53 19.01 1.85 9.53
N ALA A 54 20.08 2.10 8.79
CA ALA A 54 20.92 1.03 8.27
C ALA A 54 21.84 0.56 9.42
N LEU A 55 21.74 -0.71 9.77
CA LEU A 55 22.72 -1.32 10.66
C LEU A 55 23.93 -1.74 9.81
N PRO A 56 25.16 -1.32 10.15
CA PRO A 56 26.33 -1.86 9.52
C PRO A 56 26.39 -3.38 9.78
N THR A 57 26.91 -4.14 8.84
CA THR A 57 27.08 -5.59 9.02
C THR A 57 27.90 -5.81 10.29
N PRO A 58 27.35 -6.45 11.33
CA PRO A 58 28.11 -6.72 12.54
C PRO A 58 29.23 -7.71 12.20
N THR A 59 30.45 -7.34 12.54
CA THR A 59 31.59 -8.28 12.49
C THR A 59 31.73 -8.88 13.88
N VAL A 60 31.82 -10.20 13.94
CA VAL A 60 32.16 -10.91 15.18
C VAL A 60 33.69 -10.99 15.24
N SER A 61 34.29 -10.47 16.31
CA SER A 61 35.72 -10.73 16.59
C SER A 61 35.88 -12.10 17.23
N GLU A 62 36.78 -12.89 16.72
CA GLU A 62 37.31 -14.05 17.39
C GLU A 62 38.67 -13.69 17.97
N ASP A 63 38.74 -13.43 19.25
CA ASP A 63 40.00 -13.29 19.99
C ASP A 63 39.94 -14.09 21.29
N PHE A 64 41.13 -14.42 21.83
CA PHE A 64 41.22 -15.22 23.05
C PHE A 64 40.98 -14.45 24.35
N TYR A 65 40.93 -13.12 24.31
CA TYR A 65 40.91 -12.28 25.50
C TYR A 65 39.74 -11.31 25.53
N GLY A 66 38.95 -11.20 24.44
CA GLY A 66 37.80 -10.30 24.36
C GLY A 66 38.18 -8.82 24.30
N GLU A 67 39.36 -8.49 23.82
CA GLU A 67 39.88 -7.13 23.74
C GLU A 67 39.54 -6.41 22.43
N GLY A 68 38.83 -7.07 21.51
CA GLY A 68 38.39 -6.50 20.23
C GLY A 68 37.25 -5.48 20.39
N GLU A 69 37.46 -4.26 19.90
CA GLU A 69 36.41 -3.23 19.83
C GLU A 69 35.43 -3.54 18.68
N ASN A 70 34.39 -4.34 18.96
CA ASN A 70 33.28 -4.57 18.03
C ASN A 70 31.98 -4.02 18.62
N ALA A 71 31.83 -2.70 18.59
CA ALA A 71 30.56 -2.10 18.92
C ALA A 71 29.63 -2.17 17.70
N ALA A 72 28.43 -2.74 17.87
CA ALA A 72 27.34 -2.57 16.93
C ALA A 72 26.97 -1.08 16.91
N GLY A 73 27.50 -0.34 15.95
CA GLY A 73 27.19 1.08 15.78
C GLY A 73 25.89 1.27 15.01
N LEU A 74 25.22 2.41 15.26
CA LEU A 74 24.13 2.87 14.40
C LEU A 74 24.75 3.33 13.07
N GLY A 75 24.28 2.76 11.97
CA GLY A 75 24.62 3.20 10.63
C GLY A 75 23.96 4.51 10.25
N THR A 76 24.12 4.89 9.00
CA THR A 76 23.54 6.13 8.49
C THR A 76 22.02 6.03 8.45
N ARG A 77 21.33 7.00 9.07
CA ARG A 77 19.88 7.13 8.96
C ARG A 77 19.52 7.55 7.53
N LYS A 78 18.66 6.78 6.89
CA LYS A 78 18.10 7.10 5.57
C LYS A 78 16.63 7.50 5.74
N VAL A 79 16.19 8.43 4.90
CA VAL A 79 14.77 8.80 4.80
C VAL A 79 14.24 8.20 3.51
N GLN A 80 13.23 7.34 3.64
CA GLN A 80 12.58 6.69 2.52
C GLN A 80 11.22 7.34 2.28
N GLN A 81 11.03 7.92 1.10
CA GLN A 81 9.72 8.48 0.70
C GLN A 81 8.73 7.34 0.43
N ILE A 82 7.46 7.58 0.76
CA ILE A 82 6.37 6.61 0.51
C ILE A 82 5.61 7.06 -0.74
N PRO A 83 5.57 6.25 -1.82
CA PRO A 83 4.82 6.60 -3.01
C PRO A 83 3.32 6.46 -2.77
N LEU A 84 2.54 7.35 -3.37
CA LEU A 84 1.09 7.23 -3.44
C LEU A 84 0.74 6.44 -4.70
N LEU A 85 0.12 5.27 -4.52
CA LEU A 85 -0.46 4.48 -5.60
C LEU A 85 -1.96 4.73 -5.66
N TYR A 86 -2.46 5.15 -6.81
CA TYR A 86 -3.88 5.41 -7.01
C TYR A 86 -4.33 5.03 -8.41
N SER A 87 -5.60 4.73 -8.54
CA SER A 87 -6.28 4.53 -9.81
C SER A 87 -7.73 4.98 -9.67
N ASP A 88 -8.18 5.81 -10.58
CA ASP A 88 -9.52 6.36 -10.57
C ASP A 88 -10.52 5.46 -11.29
N PHE A 89 -11.78 5.57 -10.91
CA PHE A 89 -12.90 5.00 -11.66
C PHE A 89 -14.07 5.99 -11.67
N THR A 90 -14.93 5.86 -12.67
CA THR A 90 -16.09 6.74 -12.84
C THR A 90 -17.38 5.94 -12.78
N LEU A 91 -18.32 6.40 -11.98
CA LEU A 91 -19.72 5.93 -11.99
C LEU A 91 -20.56 6.95 -12.77
N SER A 92 -21.27 6.47 -13.79
CA SER A 92 -22.16 7.32 -14.56
C SER A 92 -23.44 7.60 -13.77
N TRP A 93 -23.87 8.86 -13.71
CA TRP A 93 -25.14 9.22 -13.08
C TRP A 93 -26.33 8.46 -13.71
N ARG A 94 -26.25 8.19 -15.02
CA ARG A 94 -27.28 7.43 -15.75
C ARG A 94 -27.36 5.98 -15.29
N GLU A 95 -26.21 5.35 -14.98
CA GLU A 95 -26.15 3.99 -14.44
C GLU A 95 -26.75 3.94 -13.03
N LEU A 96 -26.44 4.92 -12.20
CA LEU A 96 -26.98 5.03 -10.86
C LEU A 96 -28.51 5.20 -10.89
N GLU A 97 -29.00 6.12 -11.69
CA GLU A 97 -30.43 6.39 -11.85
C GLU A 97 -31.18 5.19 -12.44
N SER A 98 -30.62 4.55 -13.48
CA SER A 98 -31.21 3.36 -14.09
C SER A 98 -31.26 2.17 -13.10
N ALA A 99 -30.25 1.99 -12.26
CA ALA A 99 -30.24 0.97 -11.23
C ALA A 99 -31.32 1.25 -10.18
N SER A 100 -31.44 2.50 -9.74
CA SER A 100 -32.46 2.97 -8.78
C SER A 100 -33.86 2.74 -9.30
N GLN A 101 -34.18 3.20 -10.53
CA GLN A 101 -35.48 3.05 -11.14
C GLN A 101 -35.88 1.59 -11.38
N ALA A 102 -34.91 0.73 -11.70
CA ALA A 102 -35.15 -0.67 -11.93
C ALA A 102 -35.07 -1.54 -10.66
N GLY A 103 -34.79 -0.96 -9.50
CA GLY A 103 -34.60 -1.70 -8.25
C GLY A 103 -33.46 -2.72 -8.30
N ARG A 104 -32.41 -2.43 -9.09
CA ARG A 104 -31.26 -3.33 -9.27
C ARG A 104 -30.04 -2.81 -8.49
N PRO A 105 -29.15 -3.71 -8.04
CA PRO A 105 -27.89 -3.29 -7.44
C PRO A 105 -27.02 -2.53 -8.44
N ILE A 106 -26.23 -1.58 -7.95
CA ILE A 106 -25.25 -0.84 -8.75
C ILE A 106 -24.09 -1.75 -9.07
N SER A 107 -23.60 -1.68 -10.31
CA SER A 107 -22.38 -2.42 -10.69
C SER A 107 -21.13 -1.66 -10.29
N PHE A 108 -20.37 -2.20 -9.35
CA PHE A 108 -19.06 -1.68 -8.94
C PHE A 108 -17.88 -2.36 -9.67
N SER A 109 -18.13 -2.94 -10.85
CA SER A 109 -17.07 -3.62 -11.63
C SER A 109 -15.89 -2.71 -11.99
N ARG A 110 -16.13 -1.42 -12.25
CA ARG A 110 -15.06 -0.46 -12.52
C ARG A 110 -14.21 -0.18 -11.28
N ALA A 111 -14.84 -0.11 -10.12
CA ALA A 111 -14.13 0.01 -8.85
C ALA A 111 -13.29 -1.24 -8.57
N ALA A 112 -13.82 -2.43 -8.84
CA ALA A 112 -13.05 -3.68 -8.74
C ALA A 112 -11.84 -3.69 -9.68
N ALA A 113 -12.01 -3.25 -10.93
CA ALA A 113 -10.90 -3.16 -11.88
C ALA A 113 -9.83 -2.17 -11.42
N SER A 114 -10.22 -0.98 -10.94
CA SER A 114 -9.31 0.01 -10.36
C SER A 114 -8.56 -0.54 -9.14
N ALA A 115 -9.26 -1.23 -8.24
CA ALA A 115 -8.65 -1.87 -7.06
C ALA A 115 -7.63 -2.95 -7.46
N ALA A 116 -7.94 -3.76 -8.49
CA ALA A 116 -7.02 -4.78 -9.00
C ALA A 116 -5.75 -4.16 -9.61
N LEU A 117 -5.89 -3.07 -10.37
CA LEU A 117 -4.74 -2.34 -10.95
C LEU A 117 -3.85 -1.76 -9.85
N THR A 118 -4.43 -1.12 -8.83
CA THR A 118 -3.67 -0.57 -7.70
C THR A 118 -2.95 -1.66 -6.92
N ALA A 119 -3.63 -2.77 -6.64
CA ALA A 119 -3.04 -3.92 -5.95
C ALA A 119 -1.88 -4.55 -6.77
N THR A 120 -2.05 -4.66 -8.09
CA THR A 120 -0.98 -5.15 -8.98
C THR A 120 0.23 -4.20 -8.99
N ALA A 121 -0.02 -2.88 -8.98
CA ALA A 121 1.06 -1.89 -8.91
C ALA A 121 1.81 -1.96 -7.58
N GLU A 122 1.12 -2.21 -6.47
CA GLU A 122 1.74 -2.42 -5.16
C GLU A 122 2.61 -3.68 -5.15
N ASP A 123 2.10 -4.82 -5.58
CA ASP A 123 2.88 -6.05 -5.68
C ASP A 123 4.11 -5.88 -6.58
N LYS A 124 3.95 -5.18 -7.72
CA LYS A 124 5.08 -4.85 -8.59
C LYS A 124 6.15 -4.01 -7.88
N LEU A 125 5.74 -3.03 -7.07
CA LEU A 125 6.66 -2.24 -6.26
C LEU A 125 7.38 -3.10 -5.22
N ILE A 126 6.66 -3.99 -4.54
CA ILE A 126 7.24 -4.91 -3.55
C ILE A 126 8.25 -5.84 -4.17
N TYR A 127 7.93 -6.48 -5.30
CA TYR A 127 8.80 -7.47 -5.92
C TYR A 127 9.95 -6.87 -6.71
N LEU A 128 9.70 -5.85 -7.51
CA LEU A 128 10.68 -5.29 -8.46
C LEU A 128 11.28 -3.97 -7.98
N GLY A 129 10.66 -3.31 -7.01
CA GLY A 129 11.07 -2.00 -6.57
C GLY A 129 10.79 -0.90 -7.61
N ASN A 130 11.34 0.26 -7.34
CA ASN A 130 11.36 1.39 -8.26
C ASN A 130 12.70 2.14 -8.13
N PRO A 131 13.68 1.83 -8.97
CA PRO A 131 15.01 2.46 -8.88
C PRO A 131 14.99 3.98 -9.03
N LYS A 132 14.02 4.53 -9.77
CA LYS A 132 13.88 6.00 -9.94
C LYS A 132 13.47 6.69 -8.65
N ALA A 133 12.74 6.00 -7.79
CA ALA A 133 12.30 6.50 -6.49
C ALA A 133 13.18 5.98 -5.33
N GLY A 134 14.25 5.25 -5.64
CA GLY A 134 15.17 4.71 -4.64
C GLY A 134 14.63 3.51 -3.84
N TYR A 135 13.70 2.74 -4.42
CA TYR A 135 13.16 1.54 -3.80
C TYR A 135 13.82 0.28 -4.39
N ASP A 136 14.37 -0.53 -3.52
CA ASP A 136 14.74 -1.90 -3.87
C ASP A 136 13.53 -2.81 -3.69
N GLY A 137 13.33 -3.71 -4.64
CA GLY A 137 12.33 -4.76 -4.52
C GLY A 137 12.94 -6.05 -3.98
N LEU A 138 12.10 -6.99 -3.58
CA LEU A 138 12.56 -8.30 -3.07
C LEU A 138 13.50 -9.04 -4.02
N THR A 139 13.35 -8.84 -5.33
CA THR A 139 14.18 -9.48 -6.35
C THR A 139 15.38 -8.64 -6.78
N THR A 140 15.47 -7.39 -6.36
CA THR A 140 16.51 -6.45 -6.77
C THR A 140 17.37 -5.94 -5.62
N ALA A 141 16.96 -6.17 -4.37
CA ALA A 141 17.74 -5.87 -3.18
C ALA A 141 19.05 -6.68 -3.17
N LYS A 142 20.14 -6.00 -2.83
CA LYS A 142 21.49 -6.58 -2.74
C LYS A 142 21.90 -6.79 -1.30
#